data_ccf9d6b0f9f2e5a9a0d82e8907b4e6ca
#
_entry.id   ccf9d6b0f9f2e5a9a0d82e8907b4e6ca
#
_cell.length_a   1.000
_cell.length_b   1.000
_cell.length_c   1.000
_cell.angle_alpha   90.00
_cell.angle_beta   90.00
_cell.angle_gamma   90.00
#
_symmetry.space_group_name_H-M   'P 1'
#
loop_
_entity.id
_entity.type
_entity.pdbx_description
1 polymer ?
#
loop_
_entity_poly.entity_id
_entity_poly.type
_entity_poly.pdbx_seq_one_letter_code
_entity_poly.pdbx_strand_id
1 'polypeptide(L)'
;MTAAERKNFCDVLYSAQEIIFTFKGRKYCVQGYHENDKAHMYLAQWEPECDNPIVWETSDTLMRKCGEQFQEAHIFDGKTFWEVEPEITWVDE
;
A
#
# COMPACT_ATOMS: atom_id res chain seq x y z
N MET A 1 -14.43 4.58 -4.52
CA MET A 1 -13.64 4.27 -5.75
C MET A 1 -14.51 3.47 -6.70
N THR A 2 -14.54 3.88 -7.98
CA THR A 2 -15.28 3.15 -9.01
C THR A 2 -14.55 1.86 -9.36
N ALA A 3 -15.21 0.95 -10.09
CA ALA A 3 -14.58 -0.29 -10.56
C ALA A 3 -13.36 -0.01 -11.45
N ALA A 4 -13.44 1.02 -12.30
CA ALA A 4 -12.33 1.41 -13.17
C ALA A 4 -11.15 1.96 -12.37
N GLU A 5 -11.42 2.78 -11.36
CA GLU A 5 -10.39 3.33 -10.48
C GLU A 5 -9.73 2.21 -9.66
N ARG A 6 -10.53 1.25 -9.18
CA ARG A 6 -10.01 0.10 -8.44
C ARG A 6 -9.06 -0.74 -9.29
N LYS A 7 -9.44 -0.99 -10.56
CA LYS A 7 -8.58 -1.72 -11.48
C LYS A 7 -7.26 -0.97 -11.71
N ASN A 8 -7.35 0.34 -11.93
CA ASN A 8 -6.16 1.17 -12.13
C ASN A 8 -5.25 1.15 -10.90
N PHE A 9 -5.82 1.26 -9.71
CA PHE A 9 -5.06 1.17 -8.47
C PHE A 9 -4.31 -0.17 -8.37
N CYS A 10 -5.00 -1.28 -8.65
CA CYS A 10 -4.38 -2.59 -8.60
C CYS A 10 -3.27 -2.75 -9.63
N ASP A 11 -3.46 -2.23 -10.85
CA ASP A 11 -2.44 -2.28 -11.89
C ASP A 11 -1.17 -1.54 -11.46
N VAL A 12 -1.32 -0.37 -10.84
CA VAL A 12 -0.19 0.42 -10.31
C VAL A 12 0.48 -0.33 -9.16
N LEU A 13 -0.31 -0.88 -8.24
CA LEU A 13 0.19 -1.64 -7.09
C LEU A 13 1.01 -2.85 -7.53
N TYR A 14 0.51 -3.62 -8.49
CA TYR A 14 1.17 -4.82 -9.00
C TYR A 14 2.42 -4.50 -9.84
N SER A 15 2.54 -3.24 -10.29
CA SER A 15 3.72 -2.76 -11.03
C SER A 15 4.82 -2.23 -10.10
N ALA A 16 4.66 -2.37 -8.80
CA ALA A 16 5.62 -1.91 -7.78
C ALA A 16 5.83 -0.40 -7.76
N GLN A 17 4.91 0.38 -8.34
CA GLN A 17 5.00 1.84 -8.35
C GLN A 17 4.64 2.42 -6.98
N GLU A 18 5.23 3.56 -6.66
CA GLU A 18 4.94 4.28 -5.43
C GLU A 18 3.53 4.84 -5.44
N ILE A 19 2.77 4.58 -4.37
CA ILE A 19 1.43 5.13 -4.19
C ILE A 19 1.40 5.84 -2.85
N ILE A 20 1.00 7.11 -2.85
CA ILE A 20 0.98 7.95 -1.64
C ILE A 20 -0.46 8.36 -1.34
N PHE A 21 -0.84 8.24 -0.07
CA PHE A 21 -2.19 8.59 0.37
C PHE A 21 -2.19 9.03 1.82
N THR A 22 -3.28 9.70 2.23
CA THR A 22 -3.50 10.05 3.63
C THR A 22 -4.70 9.30 4.18
N PHE A 23 -4.60 8.93 5.46
CA PHE A 23 -5.67 8.28 6.19
C PHE A 23 -5.60 8.73 7.64
N LYS A 24 -6.70 9.29 8.14
CA LYS A 24 -6.80 9.80 9.52
C LYS A 24 -5.65 10.73 9.91
N GLY A 25 -5.30 11.66 9.03
CA GLY A 25 -4.26 12.64 9.28
C GLY A 25 -2.84 12.12 9.18
N ARG A 26 -2.65 10.88 8.77
CA ARG A 26 -1.33 10.29 8.55
C ARG A 26 -1.08 10.09 7.07
N LYS A 27 0.14 10.37 6.63
CA LYS A 27 0.55 10.18 5.24
C LYS A 27 1.32 8.88 5.11
N TYR A 28 0.91 8.06 4.17
CA TYR A 28 1.50 6.74 3.91
C TYR A 28 2.01 6.62 2.50
N CYS A 29 2.99 5.74 2.33
CA CYS A 29 3.48 5.32 1.02
C CYS A 29 3.48 3.80 0.97
N VAL A 30 2.89 3.21 -0.07
CA VAL A 30 3.04 1.80 -0.38
C VAL A 30 3.88 1.67 -1.64
N GLN A 31 4.87 0.79 -1.61
CA GLN A 31 5.78 0.59 -2.73
C GLN A 31 6.32 -0.82 -2.75
N GLY A 32 6.57 -1.35 -3.96
CA GLY A 32 7.22 -2.64 -4.14
C GLY A 32 8.61 -2.50 -4.72
N TYR A 33 9.42 -3.52 -4.55
CA TYR A 33 10.76 -3.61 -5.16
C TYR A 33 11.16 -5.08 -5.30
N HIS A 34 12.20 -5.33 -6.11
CA HIS A 34 12.72 -6.69 -6.31
C HIS A 34 14.13 -6.78 -5.74
N GLU A 35 14.40 -7.86 -4.99
CA GLU A 35 15.69 -8.13 -4.40
C GLU A 35 15.85 -9.64 -4.18
N ASN A 36 17.01 -10.20 -4.53
CA ASN A 36 17.33 -11.63 -4.37
C ASN A 36 16.28 -12.54 -5.03
N ASP A 37 15.87 -12.19 -6.24
CA ASP A 37 14.87 -12.92 -7.06
C ASP A 37 13.49 -13.01 -6.41
N LYS A 38 13.22 -12.13 -5.43
CA LYS A 38 11.91 -12.03 -4.78
C LYS A 38 11.31 -10.65 -4.95
N ALA A 39 9.98 -10.60 -4.94
CA ALA A 39 9.24 -9.35 -4.87
C ALA A 39 9.02 -9.02 -3.39
N HIS A 40 9.14 -7.74 -3.08
CA HIS A 40 8.92 -7.20 -1.74
C HIS A 40 7.95 -6.02 -1.85
N MET A 41 7.16 -5.80 -0.81
CA MET A 41 6.27 -4.66 -0.72
C MET A 41 6.18 -4.19 0.71
N TYR A 42 6.10 -2.87 0.91
CA TYR A 42 5.98 -2.31 2.25
C TYR A 42 5.03 -1.12 2.25
N LEU A 43 4.45 -0.86 3.43
CA LEU A 43 3.68 0.33 3.72
C LEU A 43 4.45 1.12 4.77
N ALA A 44 4.80 2.36 4.45
CA ALA A 44 5.53 3.24 5.36
C ALA A 44 4.68 4.45 5.73
N GLN A 45 4.80 4.91 6.97
CA GLN A 45 4.19 6.16 7.41
C GLN A 45 5.22 7.28 7.27
N TRP A 46 4.92 8.29 6.45
CA TRP A 46 5.81 9.43 6.23
C TRP A 46 5.52 10.60 7.15
N GLU A 47 4.26 10.81 7.49
CA GLU A 47 3.82 11.92 8.35
C GLU A 47 2.73 11.46 9.31
N PRO A 48 2.81 11.82 10.60
CA PRO A 48 3.98 12.40 11.24
C PRO A 48 5.16 11.42 11.29
N GLU A 49 6.37 11.96 11.36
CA GLU A 49 7.57 11.13 11.44
C GLU A 49 7.55 10.23 12.67
N CYS A 50 8.08 9.03 12.55
CA CYS A 50 8.19 8.09 13.65
C CYS A 50 9.50 7.31 13.53
N ASP A 51 9.96 6.73 14.65
CA ASP A 51 11.24 6.03 14.72
C ASP A 51 11.27 4.78 13.83
N ASN A 52 10.13 4.11 13.69
CA ASN A 52 9.98 2.96 12.82
C ASN A 52 8.87 3.24 11.79
N PRO A 53 9.23 3.78 10.61
CA PRO A 53 8.21 4.16 9.62
C PRO A 53 7.54 2.97 8.94
N ILE A 54 8.15 1.79 8.94
CA ILE A 54 7.56 0.62 8.26
C ILE A 54 6.41 0.07 9.11
N VAL A 55 5.19 0.24 8.60
CA VAL A 55 3.96 -0.21 9.27
C VAL A 55 3.66 -1.67 8.95
N TRP A 56 4.00 -2.09 7.73
CA TRP A 56 3.74 -3.43 7.24
C TRP A 56 4.69 -3.74 6.09
N GLU A 57 5.08 -5.00 5.96
CA GLU A 57 5.90 -5.44 4.84
C GLU A 57 5.66 -6.91 4.54
N THR A 58 5.91 -7.31 3.31
CA THR A 58 5.80 -8.70 2.88
C THR A 58 6.77 -8.99 1.75
N SER A 59 6.98 -10.28 1.47
CA SER A 59 7.72 -10.72 0.30
C SER A 59 7.07 -11.98 -0.26
N ASP A 60 7.22 -12.16 -1.58
CA ASP A 60 6.69 -13.34 -2.26
C ASP A 60 7.46 -13.51 -3.58
N THR A 61 7.16 -14.58 -4.31
CA THR A 61 7.79 -14.84 -5.61
C THR A 61 7.31 -13.87 -6.68
N LEU A 62 6.08 -13.36 -6.57
CA LEU A 62 5.46 -12.45 -7.53
C LEU A 62 4.99 -11.17 -6.84
N MET A 63 5.22 -10.02 -7.49
CA MET A 63 4.75 -8.73 -7.00
C MET A 63 3.22 -8.69 -6.86
N ARG A 64 2.51 -9.33 -7.76
CA ARG A 64 1.06 -9.42 -7.68
C ARG A 64 0.59 -10.06 -6.36
N LYS A 65 1.29 -11.11 -5.92
CA LYS A 65 0.96 -11.76 -4.64
C LYS A 65 1.19 -10.81 -3.46
N CYS A 66 2.26 -10.01 -3.51
CA CYS A 66 2.50 -8.99 -2.50
C CYS A 66 1.34 -7.98 -2.45
N GLY A 67 0.89 -7.52 -3.62
CA GLY A 67 -0.24 -6.60 -3.73
C GLY A 67 -1.55 -7.20 -3.22
N GLU A 68 -1.78 -8.48 -3.47
CA GLU A 68 -2.95 -9.18 -2.95
C GLU A 68 -2.89 -9.26 -1.42
N GLN A 69 -1.72 -9.57 -0.86
CA GLN A 69 -1.52 -9.60 0.59
C GLN A 69 -1.75 -8.23 1.22
N PHE A 70 -1.30 -7.16 0.57
CA PHE A 70 -1.55 -5.79 1.03
C PHE A 70 -3.05 -5.53 1.17
N GLN A 71 -3.83 -5.92 0.16
CA GLN A 71 -5.27 -5.70 0.14
C GLN A 71 -6.00 -6.50 1.22
N GLU A 72 -5.47 -7.65 1.60
CA GLU A 72 -6.08 -8.54 2.60
C GLU A 72 -5.63 -8.24 4.03
N ALA A 73 -4.52 -7.52 4.21
CA ALA A 73 -3.96 -7.25 5.53
C ALA A 73 -4.83 -6.28 6.32
N HIS A 74 -5.03 -6.58 7.61
CA HIS A 74 -5.82 -5.75 8.52
C HIS A 74 -4.92 -4.75 9.24
N ILE A 75 -4.38 -3.79 8.49
CA ILE A 75 -3.35 -2.84 8.95
C ILE A 75 -3.86 -1.40 9.12
N PHE A 76 -5.14 -1.16 8.86
CA PHE A 76 -5.75 0.16 8.99
C PHE A 76 -6.75 0.13 10.15
N ASP A 77 -6.25 0.25 11.38
CA ASP A 77 -7.04 0.15 12.62
C ASP A 77 -7.81 -1.18 12.69
N GLY A 78 -7.15 -2.28 12.30
CA GLY A 78 -7.75 -3.61 12.29
C GLY A 78 -8.62 -3.90 11.08
N LYS A 79 -8.64 -3.00 10.10
CA LYS A 79 -9.44 -3.12 8.87
C LYS A 79 -8.54 -3.28 7.64
N THR A 80 -9.12 -3.83 6.58
CA THR A 80 -8.42 -3.93 5.30
C THR A 80 -8.42 -2.59 4.57
N PHE A 81 -7.53 -2.47 3.56
CA PHE A 81 -7.48 -1.27 2.71
C PHE A 81 -8.86 -0.93 2.11
N TRP A 82 -9.56 -1.92 1.57
CA TRP A 82 -10.85 -1.67 0.90
C TRP A 82 -11.95 -1.25 1.86
N GLU A 83 -11.86 -1.66 3.13
CA GLU A 83 -12.81 -1.22 4.15
C GLU A 83 -12.63 0.26 4.51
N VAL A 84 -11.41 0.78 4.45
CA VAL A 84 -11.11 2.17 4.80
C VAL A 84 -10.96 3.09 3.57
N GLU A 85 -10.96 2.52 2.37
CA GLU A 85 -10.75 3.29 1.13
C GLU A 85 -11.62 4.55 1.02
N PRO A 86 -12.91 4.53 1.39
CA PRO A 86 -13.73 5.76 1.33
C PRO A 86 -13.21 6.92 2.20
N GLU A 87 -12.37 6.62 3.19
CA GLU A 87 -11.78 7.63 4.08
C GLU A 87 -10.38 8.06 3.63
N ILE A 88 -9.89 7.51 2.52
CA ILE A 88 -8.53 7.78 2.01
C ILE A 88 -8.55 8.96 1.06
N THR A 89 -7.54 9.84 1.20
CA THR A 89 -7.30 10.94 0.27
C THR A 89 -6.02 10.65 -0.49
N TRP A 90 -6.11 10.66 -1.81
CA TRP A 90 -4.95 10.39 -2.68
C TRP A 90 -4.06 11.62 -2.79
N VAL A 91 -2.75 11.39 -2.84
CA VAL A 91 -1.75 12.47 -2.99
C VAL A 91 -1.11 12.33 -4.36
N ASP A 92 -1.25 13.36 -5.18
CA ASP A 92 -0.57 13.46 -6.47
C ASP A 92 0.76 14.19 -6.28
N GLU A 93 1.83 13.53 -6.65
CA GLU A 93 3.17 14.13 -6.60
C GLU A 93 3.84 14.11 -7.96
#